data_253855e9e3368ebcdc3ddcd037f24246
#
_entry.id   253855e9e3368ebcdc3ddcd037f24246
#
_cell.length_a   1.000
_cell.length_b   1.000
_cell.length_c   1.000
_cell.angle_alpha   90.00
_cell.angle_beta   90.00
_cell.angle_gamma   90.00
#
_symmetry.space_group_name_H-M   'P 1'
#
loop_
_entity.id
_entity.type
_entity.pdbx_description
1 polymer ?
#
loop_
_entity_poly.entity_id
_entity_poly.type
_entity_poly.pdbx_seq_one_letter_code
_entity_poly.pdbx_strand_id
1 'polypeptide(L)'
;MLDRSEVYSGNRVLIGDSISYDQNAGFGEAFGNMCLQDTAQKVMLEGQYGFYNERTEYAFATDSARFLEYSQGDTLYLHADTLEMMSIDSTAREIKAFYGVRFYRTDMQGVCDSMQFNTRDSILYMYRDPILWNEQYQISGDTIVIYMN
;
A
#
# COMPACT_ATOMS: atom_id res chain seq x y z
N MET A 1 -24.22 16.82 2.80
CA MET A 1 -23.93 15.52 2.15
C MET A 1 -22.58 15.59 1.48
N LEU A 2 -21.75 14.62 1.74
CA LEU A 2 -20.45 14.57 1.10
C LEU A 2 -20.60 13.93 -0.28
N ASP A 3 -20.13 14.64 -1.28
CA ASP A 3 -20.07 14.09 -2.63
C ASP A 3 -18.79 13.24 -2.70
N ARG A 4 -18.99 11.99 -3.01
CA ARG A 4 -17.90 11.03 -3.16
C ARG A 4 -17.78 10.70 -4.63
N SER A 5 -16.57 10.83 -5.16
CA SER A 5 -16.28 10.54 -6.55
C SER A 5 -15.65 9.16 -6.70
N GLU A 6 -15.98 8.46 -7.79
CA GLU A 6 -15.44 7.15 -8.09
C GLU A 6 -15.08 7.06 -9.57
N VAL A 7 -13.92 6.47 -9.86
CA VAL A 7 -13.49 6.17 -11.23
C VAL A 7 -13.14 4.70 -11.31
N TYR A 8 -13.78 3.97 -12.23
CA TYR A 8 -13.60 2.53 -12.40
C TYR A 8 -12.71 2.23 -13.60
N SER A 9 -11.79 1.28 -13.42
CA SER A 9 -10.92 0.78 -14.48
C SER A 9 -10.70 -0.71 -14.26
N GLY A 10 -11.43 -1.54 -14.99
CA GLY A 10 -11.38 -2.99 -14.80
C GLY A 10 -11.80 -3.38 -13.39
N ASN A 11 -10.90 -4.07 -12.69
CA ASN A 11 -11.14 -4.51 -11.32
C ASN A 11 -10.74 -3.45 -10.28
N ARG A 12 -10.34 -2.27 -10.74
CA ARG A 12 -9.86 -1.21 -9.85
C ARG A 12 -10.86 -0.08 -9.78
N VAL A 13 -10.94 0.53 -8.61
CA VAL A 13 -11.74 1.73 -8.42
C VAL A 13 -10.92 2.75 -7.61
N LEU A 14 -10.89 3.98 -8.10
CA LEU A 14 -10.29 5.11 -7.40
C LEU A 14 -11.41 5.93 -6.80
N ILE A 15 -11.34 6.18 -5.51
CA ILE A 15 -12.37 6.84 -4.73
C ILE A 15 -11.76 8.04 -4.03
N GLY A 16 -12.48 9.13 -3.92
CA GLY A 16 -12.05 10.30 -3.17
C GLY A 16 -13.19 11.27 -3.00
N ASP A 17 -13.00 12.26 -2.14
CA ASP A 17 -13.99 13.34 -2.01
C ASP A 17 -14.09 14.13 -3.30
N SER A 18 -12.95 14.29 -4.00
CA SER A 18 -12.87 14.96 -5.29
C SER A 18 -11.83 14.22 -6.13
N ILE A 19 -12.13 14.02 -7.41
CA ILE A 19 -11.22 13.33 -8.34
C ILE A 19 -11.05 14.18 -9.59
N SER A 20 -9.79 14.32 -10.02
CA SER A 20 -9.42 14.86 -11.32
C SER A 20 -8.94 13.69 -12.18
N TYR A 21 -9.57 13.46 -13.33
CA TYR A 21 -9.23 12.31 -14.16
C TYR A 21 -9.02 12.75 -15.61
N ASP A 22 -7.87 12.38 -16.18
CA ASP A 22 -7.54 12.62 -17.58
C ASP A 22 -7.62 11.28 -18.32
N GLN A 23 -8.66 11.10 -19.08
CA GLN A 23 -8.91 9.86 -19.81
C GLN A 23 -7.85 9.60 -20.87
N ASN A 24 -7.34 10.63 -21.50
CA ASN A 24 -6.32 10.49 -22.55
C ASN A 24 -4.98 10.03 -21.98
N ALA A 25 -4.61 10.55 -20.83
CA ALA A 25 -3.38 10.17 -20.14
C ALA A 25 -3.53 8.90 -19.30
N GLY A 26 -4.77 8.52 -18.96
CA GLY A 26 -5.03 7.42 -18.06
C GLY A 26 -4.58 7.72 -16.65
N PHE A 27 -4.74 8.97 -16.22
CA PHE A 27 -4.20 9.44 -14.94
C PHE A 27 -5.34 10.04 -14.10
N GLY A 28 -5.46 9.55 -12.88
CA GLY A 28 -6.46 10.04 -11.93
C GLY A 28 -5.82 10.46 -10.62
N GLU A 29 -6.26 11.62 -10.10
CA GLU A 29 -5.86 12.11 -8.78
C GLU A 29 -7.08 12.19 -7.89
N ALA A 30 -6.93 11.77 -6.64
CA ALA A 30 -7.99 11.84 -5.65
C ALA A 30 -7.56 12.74 -4.50
N PHE A 31 -8.44 13.63 -4.11
CA PHE A 31 -8.22 14.62 -3.05
C PHE A 31 -9.23 14.37 -1.93
N GLY A 32 -8.74 14.16 -0.73
CA GLY A 32 -9.57 13.88 0.44
C GLY A 32 -10.06 12.43 0.46
N ASN A 33 -9.71 11.69 1.49
CA ASN A 33 -10.16 10.31 1.72
C ASN A 33 -9.96 9.43 0.48
N MET A 34 -8.75 9.51 -0.08
CA MET A 34 -8.38 8.72 -1.26
C MET A 34 -8.37 7.24 -0.92
N CYS A 35 -8.94 6.43 -1.80
CA CYS A 35 -8.86 4.97 -1.70
C CYS A 35 -8.78 4.38 -3.10
N LEU A 36 -7.77 3.56 -3.32
CA LEU A 36 -7.66 2.77 -4.55
C LEU A 36 -7.83 1.31 -4.17
N GLN A 37 -8.87 0.68 -4.72
CA GLN A 37 -9.19 -0.72 -4.47
C GLN A 37 -8.94 -1.55 -5.71
N ASP A 38 -8.32 -2.72 -5.52
CA ASP A 38 -8.20 -3.74 -6.55
C ASP A 38 -8.83 -5.03 -6.02
N THR A 39 -10.02 -5.35 -6.49
CA THR A 39 -10.77 -6.50 -5.98
C THR A 39 -10.23 -7.82 -6.49
N ALA A 40 -9.55 -7.82 -7.64
CA ALA A 40 -8.94 -9.04 -8.17
C ALA A 40 -7.68 -9.40 -7.38
N GLN A 41 -6.84 -8.42 -7.08
CA GLN A 41 -5.60 -8.62 -6.33
C GLN A 41 -5.81 -8.59 -4.81
N LYS A 42 -6.98 -8.13 -4.37
CA LYS A 42 -7.35 -8.00 -2.96
C LYS A 42 -6.37 -7.11 -2.20
N VAL A 43 -6.14 -5.93 -2.76
CA VAL A 43 -5.33 -4.89 -2.13
C VAL A 43 -6.10 -3.56 -2.10
N MET A 44 -5.72 -2.72 -1.16
CA MET A 44 -6.33 -1.42 -0.96
C MET A 44 -5.26 -0.42 -0.56
N LEU A 45 -5.23 0.74 -1.21
CA LEU A 45 -4.29 1.83 -0.91
C LEU A 45 -5.09 3.07 -0.54
N GLU A 46 -4.80 3.64 0.63
CA GLU A 46 -5.55 4.78 1.16
C GLU A 46 -4.62 5.91 1.59
N GLY A 47 -5.13 7.13 1.58
CA GLY A 47 -4.44 8.31 2.06
C GLY A 47 -5.35 9.52 1.94
N GLN A 48 -4.85 10.71 2.29
CA GLN A 48 -5.62 11.93 2.08
C GLN A 48 -5.48 12.46 0.66
N TYR A 49 -4.37 12.15 0.03
CA TYR A 49 -4.11 12.48 -1.36
C TYR A 49 -3.44 11.30 -2.03
N GLY A 50 -3.77 11.06 -3.28
CA GLY A 50 -3.07 10.06 -4.06
C GLY A 50 -3.42 10.14 -5.53
N PHE A 51 -2.70 9.35 -6.33
CA PHE A 51 -2.98 9.26 -7.76
C PHE A 51 -2.72 7.85 -8.27
N TYR A 52 -3.28 7.57 -9.43
CA TYR A 52 -3.11 6.31 -10.11
C TYR A 52 -2.93 6.55 -11.60
N ASN A 53 -1.89 5.92 -12.17
CA ASN A 53 -1.64 5.94 -13.61
C ASN A 53 -1.98 4.57 -14.17
N GLU A 54 -3.02 4.50 -14.98
CA GLU A 54 -3.50 3.24 -15.55
C GLU A 54 -2.52 2.59 -16.50
N ARG A 55 -1.73 3.39 -17.20
CA ARG A 55 -0.80 2.89 -18.21
C ARG A 55 0.44 2.26 -17.62
N THR A 56 0.97 2.87 -16.59
CA THR A 56 2.16 2.35 -15.89
C THR A 56 1.79 1.49 -14.70
N GLU A 57 0.51 1.50 -14.31
CA GLU A 57 0.00 0.83 -13.12
C GLU A 57 0.73 1.26 -11.85
N TYR A 58 1.08 2.55 -11.79
CA TYR A 58 1.75 3.15 -10.65
C TYR A 58 0.72 3.88 -9.80
N ALA A 59 0.76 3.64 -8.50
CA ALA A 59 -0.12 4.29 -7.55
C ALA A 59 0.68 4.92 -6.42
N PHE A 60 0.16 6.00 -5.87
CA PHE A 60 0.82 6.78 -4.83
C PHE A 60 -0.24 7.27 -3.87
N ALA A 61 0.07 7.22 -2.57
CA ALA A 61 -0.80 7.79 -1.54
C ALA A 61 0.07 8.43 -0.47
N THR A 62 -0.38 9.55 0.08
CA THR A 62 0.35 10.27 1.11
C THR A 62 -0.61 10.85 2.14
N ASP A 63 -0.05 11.41 3.21
CA ASP A 63 -0.76 11.93 4.39
C ASP A 63 -1.47 10.80 5.13
N SER A 64 -0.72 10.10 5.96
CA SER A 64 -1.19 8.94 6.71
C SER A 64 -1.67 7.84 5.77
N ALA A 65 -0.79 7.45 4.86
CA ALA A 65 -1.12 6.43 3.87
C ALA A 65 -1.20 5.05 4.51
N ARG A 66 -2.11 4.22 4.00
CA ARG A 66 -2.28 2.84 4.45
C ARG A 66 -2.41 1.91 3.26
N PHE A 67 -1.85 0.73 3.41
CA PHE A 67 -1.97 -0.34 2.44
C PHE A 67 -2.50 -1.58 3.15
N LEU A 68 -3.50 -2.23 2.55
CA LEU A 68 -4.07 -3.46 3.06
C LEU A 68 -3.94 -4.53 1.99
N GLU A 69 -3.45 -5.71 2.39
CA GLU A 69 -3.39 -6.87 1.53
C GLU A 69 -4.13 -8.00 2.24
N TYR A 70 -5.21 -8.47 1.64
CA TYR A 70 -6.14 -9.40 2.30
C TYR A 70 -6.40 -10.67 1.49
N SER A 71 -5.45 -11.03 0.61
CA SER A 71 -5.60 -12.23 -0.22
C SER A 71 -5.30 -13.53 0.52
N GLN A 72 -4.63 -13.44 1.68
CA GLN A 72 -4.09 -14.60 2.39
C GLN A 72 -4.94 -15.04 3.58
N GLY A 73 -6.13 -14.50 3.73
CA GLY A 73 -6.98 -14.83 4.88
C GLY A 73 -6.63 -14.05 6.14
N ASP A 74 -5.38 -13.68 6.30
CA ASP A 74 -4.88 -12.84 7.39
C ASP A 74 -4.41 -11.52 6.76
N THR A 75 -5.02 -10.42 7.15
CA THR A 75 -4.78 -9.14 6.51
C THR A 75 -3.46 -8.52 6.97
N LEU A 76 -2.65 -8.11 6.01
CA LEU A 76 -1.47 -7.29 6.28
C LEU A 76 -1.87 -5.82 6.22
N TYR A 77 -1.62 -5.11 7.31
CA TYR A 77 -1.84 -3.66 7.41
C TYR A 77 -0.49 -2.97 7.40
N LEU A 78 -0.31 -2.03 6.50
CA LEU A 78 0.92 -1.25 6.37
C LEU A 78 0.55 0.22 6.45
N HIS A 79 1.22 0.95 7.32
CA HIS A 79 0.98 2.38 7.53
C HIS A 79 2.29 3.14 7.39
N ALA A 80 2.25 4.27 6.69
CA ALA A 80 3.41 5.12 6.51
C ALA A 80 2.95 6.53 6.18
N ASP A 81 3.88 7.48 6.20
CA ASP A 81 3.59 8.82 5.70
C ASP A 81 3.23 8.77 4.22
N THR A 82 4.01 8.02 3.44
CA THR A 82 3.85 7.91 1.99
C THR A 82 4.01 6.46 1.56
N LEU A 83 3.16 6.04 0.62
CA LEU A 83 3.21 4.70 0.03
C LEU A 83 3.21 4.80 -1.49
N GLU A 84 4.04 3.98 -2.12
CA GLU A 84 4.05 3.78 -3.57
C GLU A 84 3.74 2.32 -3.88
N MET A 85 2.95 2.09 -4.91
CA MET A 85 2.62 0.75 -5.37
C MET A 85 2.88 0.66 -6.86
N MET A 86 3.63 -0.35 -7.28
CA MET A 86 3.98 -0.56 -8.68
C MET A 86 3.64 -1.98 -9.09
N SER A 87 3.17 -2.13 -10.33
CA SER A 87 2.96 -3.46 -10.90
C SER A 87 4.31 -4.02 -11.36
N ILE A 88 4.61 -5.26 -10.96
CA ILE A 88 5.77 -6.00 -11.48
C ILE A 88 5.34 -6.74 -12.74
N ASP A 89 4.18 -7.39 -12.67
CA ASP A 89 3.54 -8.03 -13.81
C ASP A 89 2.03 -8.07 -13.54
N SER A 90 1.28 -8.87 -14.29
CA SER A 90 -0.18 -8.90 -14.18
C SER A 90 -0.68 -9.41 -12.81
N THR A 91 0.17 -10.08 -12.02
CA THR A 91 -0.24 -10.71 -10.77
C THR A 91 0.53 -10.25 -9.55
N ALA A 92 1.60 -9.47 -9.73
CA ALA A 92 2.49 -9.11 -8.63
C ALA A 92 2.69 -7.60 -8.53
N ARG A 93 2.85 -7.13 -7.31
CA ARG A 93 3.02 -5.71 -6.97
C ARG A 93 4.25 -5.52 -6.10
N GLU A 94 4.87 -4.38 -6.21
CA GLU A 94 5.89 -3.92 -5.29
C GLU A 94 5.38 -2.71 -4.55
N ILE A 95 5.47 -2.73 -3.22
CA ILE A 95 5.02 -1.65 -2.36
C ILE A 95 6.24 -1.07 -1.66
N LYS A 96 6.37 0.25 -1.70
CA LYS A 96 7.41 0.97 -0.98
C LYS A 96 6.75 1.93 -0.01
N ALA A 97 7.25 1.94 1.22
CA ALA A 97 6.71 2.78 2.28
C ALA A 97 7.81 3.66 2.84
N PHE A 98 7.51 4.94 3.04
CA PHE A 98 8.50 5.94 3.46
C PHE A 98 8.01 6.69 4.68
N TYR A 99 8.86 6.71 5.70
CA TYR A 99 8.79 7.48 6.94
C TYR A 99 7.69 7.02 7.89
N GLY A 100 8.13 6.74 9.11
CA GLY A 100 7.24 6.33 10.17
C GLY A 100 6.47 5.06 9.83
N VAL A 101 7.14 4.09 9.23
CA VAL A 101 6.49 2.89 8.72
C VAL A 101 6.14 1.96 9.87
N ARG A 102 4.91 1.46 9.85
CA ARG A 102 4.44 0.44 10.78
C ARG A 102 3.65 -0.59 10.01
N PHE A 103 3.83 -1.85 10.37
CA PHE A 103 2.98 -2.88 9.81
C PHE A 103 2.42 -3.77 10.91
N TYR A 104 1.30 -4.39 10.60
CA TYR A 104 0.62 -5.29 11.51
C TYR A 104 0.00 -6.43 10.72
N ARG A 105 0.23 -7.64 11.22
CA ARG A 105 -0.52 -8.84 10.86
C ARG A 105 -0.74 -9.59 12.18
N THR A 106 -1.74 -10.47 12.24
CA THR A 106 -2.13 -11.12 13.49
C THR A 106 -0.96 -11.74 14.26
N ASP A 107 0.02 -12.28 13.54
CA ASP A 107 1.14 -13.00 14.12
C ASP A 107 2.39 -12.14 14.35
N MET A 108 2.42 -10.90 13.86
CA MET A 108 3.59 -10.06 14.00
C MET A 108 3.26 -8.59 13.76
N GLN A 109 4.13 -7.72 14.26
CA GLN A 109 4.08 -6.30 13.99
C GLN A 109 5.48 -5.72 13.96
N GLY A 110 5.65 -4.60 13.28
CA GLY A 110 6.96 -4.01 13.15
C GLY A 110 6.91 -2.52 12.87
N VAL A 111 8.04 -1.85 13.13
CA VAL A 111 8.23 -0.44 12.84
C VAL A 111 9.59 -0.26 12.19
N CYS A 112 9.70 0.72 11.30
CA CYS A 112 10.97 1.08 10.67
C CYS A 112 10.83 2.46 10.01
N ASP A 113 11.93 2.97 9.45
CA ASP A 113 11.89 4.22 8.72
C ASP A 113 11.32 4.02 7.32
N SER A 114 11.77 2.98 6.63
CA SER A 114 11.30 2.67 5.29
C SER A 114 11.18 1.17 5.09
N MET A 115 10.35 0.77 4.12
CA MET A 115 10.00 -0.62 3.91
C MET A 115 9.73 -0.88 2.45
N GLN A 116 9.99 -2.11 2.03
CA GLN A 116 9.69 -2.59 0.69
C GLN A 116 9.06 -3.97 0.78
N PHE A 117 7.95 -4.18 0.11
CA PHE A 117 7.24 -5.45 0.12
C PHE A 117 6.94 -5.87 -1.32
N ASN A 118 7.21 -7.13 -1.64
CA ASN A 118 6.96 -7.72 -2.94
C ASN A 118 5.93 -8.83 -2.78
N THR A 119 4.78 -8.69 -3.45
CA THR A 119 3.70 -9.67 -3.29
C THR A 119 3.97 -11.00 -3.96
N ARG A 120 4.85 -11.05 -4.99
CA ARG A 120 5.19 -12.30 -5.65
C ARG A 120 5.93 -13.24 -4.72
N ASP A 121 6.99 -12.73 -4.10
CA ASP A 121 7.85 -13.53 -3.24
C ASP A 121 7.39 -13.50 -1.79
N SER A 122 6.48 -12.59 -1.45
CA SER A 122 6.02 -12.33 -0.09
C SER A 122 7.18 -12.02 0.85
N ILE A 123 8.14 -11.24 0.36
CA ILE A 123 9.30 -10.84 1.14
C ILE A 123 9.16 -9.36 1.51
N LEU A 124 9.35 -9.08 2.78
CA LEU A 124 9.24 -7.74 3.33
C LEU A 124 10.61 -7.32 3.87
N TYR A 125 11.10 -6.16 3.39
CA TYR A 125 12.37 -5.59 3.80
C TYR A 125 12.11 -4.36 4.67
N MET A 126 12.71 -4.34 5.86
CA MET A 126 12.60 -3.21 6.79
C MET A 126 13.96 -2.55 6.94
N TYR A 127 14.03 -1.25 6.66
CA TYR A 127 15.29 -0.50 6.63
C TYR A 127 15.30 0.59 7.70
N ARG A 128 16.47 0.86 8.23
CA ARG A 128 16.78 1.91 9.21
C ARG A 128 16.06 1.71 10.54
N ASP A 129 16.81 1.17 11.46
CA ASP A 129 16.39 0.93 12.83
C ASP A 129 15.07 0.14 12.92
N PRO A 130 14.96 -0.98 12.19
CA PRO A 130 13.75 -1.78 12.25
C PRO A 130 13.63 -2.51 13.59
N ILE A 131 12.39 -2.62 14.07
CA ILE A 131 12.07 -3.47 15.20
C ILE A 131 10.88 -4.32 14.81
N LEU A 132 11.02 -5.62 15.02
CA LEU A 132 9.97 -6.60 14.72
C LEU A 132 9.58 -7.31 16.01
N TRP A 133 8.27 -7.42 16.25
CA TRP A 133 7.72 -8.18 17.36
C TRP A 133 6.84 -9.31 16.83
N ASN A 134 7.00 -10.48 17.43
CA ASN A 134 5.98 -11.51 17.33
C ASN A 134 5.62 -11.93 18.77
N GLU A 135 4.87 -13.00 18.93
CA GLU A 135 4.38 -13.37 20.28
C GLU A 135 5.50 -13.65 21.28
N GLN A 136 6.68 -14.03 20.81
CA GLN A 136 7.78 -14.49 21.66
C GLN A 136 9.04 -13.66 21.57
N TYR A 137 9.23 -12.93 20.48
CA TYR A 137 10.51 -12.27 20.19
C TYR A 137 10.35 -10.82 19.88
N GLN A 138 11.39 -10.08 20.23
CA GLN A 138 11.63 -8.76 19.66
C GLN A 138 12.97 -8.84 18.93
N ILE A 139 12.99 -8.44 17.68
CA ILE A 139 14.17 -8.49 16.82
C ILE A 139 14.47 -7.09 16.35
N SER A 140 15.73 -6.67 16.40
CA SER A 140 16.18 -5.38 15.86
C SER A 140 17.48 -5.59 15.11
N GLY A 141 17.86 -4.61 14.29
CA GLY A 141 19.06 -4.68 13.47
C GLY A 141 19.13 -3.47 12.56
N ASP A 142 20.06 -3.51 11.62
CA ASP A 142 20.17 -2.46 10.61
C ASP A 142 19.13 -2.67 9.51
N THR A 143 18.89 -3.91 9.16
CA THR A 143 17.89 -4.31 8.17
C THR A 143 17.30 -5.64 8.63
N ILE A 144 15.98 -5.76 8.48
CA ILE A 144 15.28 -7.02 8.75
C ILE A 144 14.59 -7.46 7.47
N VAL A 145 14.72 -8.75 7.14
CA VAL A 145 14.07 -9.37 6.00
C VAL A 145 13.12 -10.44 6.52
N ILE A 146 11.85 -10.35 6.11
CA ILE A 146 10.82 -11.27 6.57
C ILE A 146 10.21 -11.98 5.38
N TYR A 147 10.14 -13.30 5.48
CA TYR A 147 9.45 -14.15 4.51
C TYR A 147 8.04 -14.38 5.03
N MET A 148 7.05 -13.84 4.33
CA MET A 148 5.67 -13.76 4.81
C MET A 148 4.80 -14.96 4.46
N ASN A 149 5.36 -15.95 3.81
CA ASN A 149 4.62 -17.16 3.44
C ASN A 149 4.22 -18.00 4.64
#